data_774d2968cb8951b684ef28be9c9b3188
#
_entry.id   774d2968cb8951b684ef28be9c9b3188
#
_cell.length_a   1.000
_cell.length_b   1.000
_cell.length_c   1.000
_cell.angle_alpha   90.00
_cell.angle_beta   90.00
_cell.angle_gamma   90.00
#
_symmetry.space_group_name_H-M   'P 1'
#
loop_
_entity.id
_entity.type
_entity.pdbx_description
1 polymer ?
#
loop_
_entity_poly.entity_id
_entity_poly.type
_entity_poly.pdbx_seq_one_letter_code
_entity_poly.pdbx_strand_id
1 'polypeptide(L)'
;MKTWAHCVRDARLIYLHRDRFAYLYGANGECPQTYAEAKALVDSLWNVYPDHFQKYVINAGKTKNQLIYHIIGKICYDCSSFICAVTQSEGDIYHLKVVSDKNSTMLHSSCTIHTSLQAGLWGSLLWKNGHVGLDVGNGLAIDFAAEFVDCREYRFIDPDTPTWFADSSPMPWVDYKGSIAA
;
A
#
# COMPACT_ATOMS: atom_id res chain seq x y z
N MET A 1 9.55 -3.73 17.66
CA MET A 1 9.89 -3.33 16.28
C MET A 1 9.68 -4.54 15.40
N LYS A 2 8.84 -4.43 14.39
CA LYS A 2 8.47 -5.54 13.51
C LYS A 2 9.67 -5.92 12.64
N THR A 3 9.91 -7.20 12.42
CA THR A 3 11.00 -7.63 11.54
C THR A 3 10.60 -7.51 10.07
N TRP A 4 11.58 -7.30 9.18
CA TRP A 4 11.34 -7.25 7.75
C TRP A 4 10.65 -8.52 7.22
N ALA A 5 11.01 -9.70 7.75
CA ALA A 5 10.39 -10.97 7.39
C ALA A 5 8.89 -11.00 7.71
N HIS A 6 8.49 -10.43 8.83
CA HIS A 6 7.07 -10.28 9.19
C HIS A 6 6.35 -9.30 8.26
N CYS A 7 7.00 -8.19 7.89
CA CYS A 7 6.42 -7.22 6.96
C CYS A 7 6.18 -7.85 5.57
N VAL A 8 7.17 -8.56 5.04
CA VAL A 8 7.08 -9.27 3.76
C VAL A 8 6.03 -10.38 3.81
N ARG A 9 6.00 -11.19 4.89
CA ARG A 9 4.98 -12.22 5.10
C ARG A 9 3.58 -11.62 5.04
N ASP A 10 3.35 -10.54 5.78
CA ASP A 10 2.02 -9.94 5.89
C ASP A 10 1.59 -9.30 4.57
N ALA A 11 2.51 -8.62 3.86
CA ALA A 11 2.23 -8.10 2.53
C ALA A 11 1.87 -9.21 1.53
N ARG A 12 2.60 -10.33 1.54
CA ARG A 12 2.30 -11.48 0.69
C ARG A 12 0.98 -12.16 1.05
N LEU A 13 0.63 -12.27 2.34
CA LEU A 13 -0.66 -12.79 2.77
C LEU A 13 -1.81 -11.86 2.33
N ILE A 14 -1.65 -10.55 2.45
CA ILE A 14 -2.62 -9.58 1.93
C ILE A 14 -2.80 -9.76 0.42
N TYR A 15 -1.72 -9.91 -0.34
CA TYR A 15 -1.81 -10.16 -1.78
C TYR A 15 -2.51 -11.49 -2.12
N LEU A 16 -2.23 -12.57 -1.36
CA LEU A 16 -2.91 -13.86 -1.55
C LEU A 16 -4.41 -13.78 -1.26
N HIS A 17 -4.82 -12.92 -0.35
CA HIS A 17 -6.22 -12.66 0.03
C HIS A 17 -6.75 -11.33 -0.50
N ARG A 18 -6.23 -10.86 -1.63
CA ARG A 18 -6.51 -9.52 -2.18
C ARG A 18 -7.98 -9.25 -2.47
N ASP A 19 -8.79 -10.29 -2.63
CA ASP A 19 -10.25 -10.18 -2.75
C ASP A 19 -10.94 -9.60 -1.50
N ARG A 20 -10.26 -9.64 -0.34
CA ARG A 20 -10.71 -9.09 0.95
C ARG A 20 -10.20 -7.67 1.20
N PHE A 21 -9.45 -7.12 0.28
CA PHE A 21 -8.83 -5.80 0.40
C PHE A 21 -9.18 -4.93 -0.79
N ALA A 22 -9.25 -3.63 -0.59
CA ALA A 22 -9.48 -2.66 -1.66
C ALA A 22 -8.56 -1.45 -1.51
N TYR A 23 -8.16 -0.88 -2.65
CA TYR A 23 -7.58 0.45 -2.64
C TYR A 23 -8.67 1.51 -2.52
N LEU A 24 -8.48 2.43 -1.59
CA LEU A 24 -9.29 3.64 -1.48
C LEU A 24 -8.40 4.77 -0.99
N TYR A 25 -8.24 5.81 -1.80
CA TYR A 25 -7.36 6.93 -1.50
C TYR A 25 -7.73 7.63 -0.20
N GLY A 26 -6.78 7.74 0.73
CA GLY A 26 -6.96 8.30 2.06
C GLY A 26 -7.56 7.36 3.09
N ALA A 27 -7.81 6.09 2.76
CA ALA A 27 -8.30 5.11 3.71
C ALA A 27 -7.14 4.52 4.55
N ASN A 28 -7.46 4.15 5.80
CA ASN A 28 -6.51 3.73 6.83
C ASN A 28 -6.87 2.39 7.48
N GLY A 29 -7.48 1.48 6.73
CA GLY A 29 -7.88 0.16 7.21
C GLY A 29 -9.36 0.05 7.58
N GLU A 30 -10.19 0.97 7.16
CA GLU A 30 -11.64 0.88 7.31
C GLU A 30 -12.20 -0.33 6.55
N CYS A 31 -13.21 -0.97 7.12
CA CYS A 31 -13.86 -2.14 6.53
C CYS A 31 -15.39 -1.98 6.58
N PRO A 32 -15.97 -1.19 5.66
CA PRO A 32 -17.41 -0.96 5.64
C PRO A 32 -18.18 -2.24 5.30
N GLN A 33 -19.14 -2.64 6.15
CA GLN A 33 -19.88 -3.89 5.98
C GLN A 33 -21.20 -3.68 5.22
N THR A 34 -21.69 -2.44 5.16
CA THR A 34 -22.96 -2.10 4.53
C THR A 34 -22.77 -1.01 3.47
N TYR A 35 -23.76 -0.89 2.58
CA TYR A 35 -23.79 0.19 1.60
C TYR A 35 -23.76 1.58 2.27
N ALA A 36 -24.47 1.75 3.40
CA ALA A 36 -24.54 3.02 4.11
C ALA A 36 -23.15 3.42 4.67
N GLU A 37 -22.42 2.45 5.27
CA GLU A 37 -21.08 2.68 5.78
C GLU A 37 -20.09 2.96 4.63
N ALA A 38 -20.14 2.18 3.57
CA ALA A 38 -19.28 2.38 2.39
C ALA A 38 -19.54 3.74 1.72
N LYS A 39 -20.83 4.13 1.62
CA LYS A 39 -21.20 5.44 1.09
C LYS A 39 -20.69 6.57 1.96
N ALA A 40 -20.83 6.46 3.28
CA ALA A 40 -20.36 7.49 4.22
C ALA A 40 -18.83 7.66 4.14
N LEU A 41 -18.07 6.55 4.07
CA LEU A 41 -16.62 6.56 3.90
C LEU A 41 -16.22 7.22 2.57
N VAL A 42 -16.78 6.77 1.45
CA VAL A 42 -16.50 7.34 0.13
C VAL A 42 -16.88 8.82 0.05
N ASP A 43 -18.03 9.21 0.59
CA ASP A 43 -18.46 10.62 0.62
C ASP A 43 -17.50 11.48 1.40
N SER A 44 -17.04 11.02 2.56
CA SER A 44 -16.06 11.72 3.40
C SER A 44 -14.74 11.96 2.64
N LEU A 45 -14.17 10.90 2.08
CA LEU A 45 -12.89 10.98 1.36
C LEU A 45 -13.03 11.77 0.06
N TRP A 46 -14.15 11.62 -0.66
CA TRP A 46 -14.42 12.40 -1.87
C TRP A 46 -14.49 13.90 -1.61
N ASN A 47 -15.06 14.31 -0.47
CA ASN A 47 -15.10 15.72 -0.08
C ASN A 47 -13.72 16.30 0.24
N VAL A 48 -12.81 15.46 0.75
CA VAL A 48 -11.43 15.86 1.06
C VAL A 48 -10.53 15.84 -0.19
N TYR A 49 -10.73 14.88 -1.10
CA TYR A 49 -9.86 14.62 -2.25
C TYR A 49 -10.63 14.61 -3.60
N PRO A 50 -11.41 15.63 -3.93
CA PRO A 50 -12.29 15.62 -5.11
C PRO A 50 -11.51 15.43 -6.42
N ASP A 51 -10.35 16.08 -6.56
CA ASP A 51 -9.53 15.99 -7.78
C ASP A 51 -8.96 14.59 -8.02
N HIS A 52 -8.59 13.88 -6.94
CA HIS A 52 -8.14 12.50 -7.04
C HIS A 52 -9.25 11.61 -7.60
N PHE A 53 -10.44 11.63 -7.00
CA PHE A 53 -11.55 10.80 -7.43
C PHE A 53 -12.09 11.21 -8.81
N GLN A 54 -12.06 12.50 -9.15
CA GLN A 54 -12.38 12.95 -10.49
C GLN A 54 -11.42 12.32 -11.52
N LYS A 55 -10.12 12.33 -11.24
CA LYS A 55 -9.09 11.81 -12.14
C LYS A 55 -9.12 10.29 -12.27
N TYR A 56 -9.17 9.57 -11.14
CA TYR A 56 -8.92 8.12 -11.13
C TYR A 56 -10.21 7.27 -11.11
N VAL A 57 -11.37 7.87 -10.83
CA VAL A 57 -12.66 7.20 -10.89
C VAL A 57 -13.47 7.69 -12.08
N ILE A 58 -13.82 8.97 -12.11
CA ILE A 58 -14.74 9.50 -13.13
C ILE A 58 -14.09 9.50 -14.52
N ASN A 59 -12.89 10.04 -14.65
CA ASN A 59 -12.18 10.07 -15.94
C ASN A 59 -11.75 8.67 -16.43
N ALA A 60 -11.68 7.69 -15.53
CA ALA A 60 -11.49 6.28 -15.86
C ALA A 60 -12.81 5.57 -16.26
N GLY A 61 -13.91 6.31 -16.44
CA GLY A 61 -15.21 5.76 -16.86
C GLY A 61 -15.95 5.00 -15.77
N LYS A 62 -15.58 5.19 -14.51
CA LYS A 62 -16.25 4.60 -13.36
C LYS A 62 -17.16 5.61 -12.67
N THR A 63 -18.03 5.13 -11.81
CA THR A 63 -18.94 5.96 -11.02
C THR A 63 -18.64 5.86 -9.53
N LYS A 64 -19.01 6.90 -8.78
CA LYS A 64 -18.95 6.88 -7.31
C LYS A 64 -19.72 5.70 -6.72
N ASN A 65 -20.85 5.36 -7.31
CA ASN A 65 -21.68 4.24 -6.84
C ASN A 65 -20.98 2.88 -7.07
N GLN A 66 -20.28 2.70 -8.19
CA GLN A 66 -19.46 1.50 -8.42
C GLN A 66 -18.34 1.38 -7.39
N LEU A 67 -17.70 2.49 -7.02
CA LEU A 67 -16.67 2.49 -5.97
C LEU A 67 -17.27 2.09 -4.60
N ILE A 68 -18.45 2.63 -4.24
CA ILE A 68 -19.15 2.27 -3.01
C ILE A 68 -19.38 0.74 -2.95
N TYR A 69 -19.94 0.16 -4.00
CA TYR A 69 -20.17 -1.31 -4.04
C TYR A 69 -18.87 -2.12 -4.04
N HIS A 70 -17.80 -1.59 -4.65
CA HIS A 70 -16.52 -2.28 -4.73
C HIS A 70 -15.87 -2.52 -3.36
N ILE A 71 -16.06 -1.61 -2.41
CA ILE A 71 -15.38 -1.65 -1.11
C ILE A 71 -16.19 -2.32 0.00
N ILE A 72 -17.45 -2.69 -0.23
CA ILE A 72 -18.28 -3.35 0.81
C ILE A 72 -17.64 -4.69 1.21
N GLY A 73 -17.44 -4.89 2.52
CA GLY A 73 -16.85 -6.09 3.10
C GLY A 73 -15.34 -6.23 2.88
N LYS A 74 -14.68 -5.19 2.34
CA LYS A 74 -13.24 -5.17 2.13
C LYS A 74 -12.53 -4.20 3.08
N ILE A 75 -11.30 -4.54 3.45
CA ILE A 75 -10.43 -3.65 4.22
C ILE A 75 -9.77 -2.68 3.23
N CYS A 76 -9.94 -1.39 3.47
CA CYS A 76 -9.52 -0.34 2.55
C CYS A 76 -8.22 0.31 3.00
N TYR A 77 -7.23 0.31 2.13
CA TYR A 77 -5.96 1.03 2.31
C TYR A 77 -5.67 1.89 1.08
N ASP A 78 -4.98 3.01 1.28
CA ASP A 78 -4.19 3.63 0.22
C ASP A 78 -2.76 3.05 0.19
N CYS A 79 -1.89 3.54 -0.71
CA CYS A 79 -0.54 3.00 -0.84
C CYS A 79 0.30 3.21 0.42
N SER A 80 0.16 4.33 1.09
CA SER A 80 0.95 4.70 2.27
C SER A 80 0.42 4.05 3.54
N SER A 81 -0.88 4.01 3.72
CA SER A 81 -1.51 3.35 4.86
C SER A 81 -1.29 1.83 4.86
N PHE A 82 -1.25 1.19 3.67
CA PHE A 82 -0.82 -0.20 3.54
C PHE A 82 0.59 -0.40 4.10
N ILE A 83 1.57 0.43 3.71
CA ILE A 83 2.93 0.35 4.24
C ILE A 83 2.94 0.56 5.77
N CYS A 84 2.23 1.56 6.26
CA CYS A 84 2.11 1.79 7.70
C CYS A 84 1.52 0.58 8.43
N ALA A 85 0.45 -0.01 7.90
CA ALA A 85 -0.20 -1.17 8.50
C ALA A 85 0.74 -2.39 8.58
N VAL A 86 1.38 -2.77 7.48
CA VAL A 86 2.26 -3.95 7.43
C VAL A 86 3.59 -3.78 8.16
N THR A 87 4.05 -2.54 8.39
CA THR A 87 5.34 -2.28 9.03
C THR A 87 5.24 -1.89 10.49
N GLN A 88 4.11 -1.33 10.94
CA GLN A 88 3.93 -0.79 12.29
C GLN A 88 3.03 -1.65 13.18
N SER A 89 2.18 -2.50 12.61
CA SER A 89 1.22 -3.31 13.34
C SER A 89 1.63 -4.78 13.38
N GLU A 90 1.33 -5.45 14.48
CA GLU A 90 1.47 -6.89 14.65
C GLU A 90 0.09 -7.55 14.72
N GLY A 91 0.00 -8.81 14.31
CA GLY A 91 -1.23 -9.59 14.41
C GLY A 91 -1.67 -10.21 13.08
N ASP A 92 -2.95 -10.52 13.03
CA ASP A 92 -3.62 -11.04 11.85
C ASP A 92 -3.76 -9.95 10.78
N ILE A 93 -3.56 -10.32 9.51
CA ILE A 93 -3.63 -9.39 8.36
C ILE A 93 -4.98 -8.67 8.23
N TYR A 94 -6.05 -9.25 8.75
CA TYR A 94 -7.38 -8.64 8.75
C TYR A 94 -7.60 -7.61 9.87
N HIS A 95 -6.63 -7.46 10.77
CA HIS A 95 -6.69 -6.58 11.94
C HIS A 95 -5.48 -5.65 12.05
N LEU A 96 -4.66 -5.56 11.01
CA LEU A 96 -3.54 -4.62 10.99
C LEU A 96 -4.06 -3.18 11.07
N LYS A 97 -3.40 -2.36 11.88
CA LYS A 97 -3.78 -0.97 12.14
C LYS A 97 -2.69 -0.03 11.64
N VAL A 98 -3.10 1.09 11.10
CA VAL A 98 -2.21 2.23 10.91
C VAL A 98 -1.98 2.88 12.26
N VAL A 99 -0.79 2.69 12.84
CA VAL A 99 -0.44 3.22 14.17
C VAL A 99 -0.03 4.69 14.07
N SER A 100 0.75 5.02 13.05
CA SER A 100 1.16 6.39 12.74
C SER A 100 0.96 6.61 11.26
N ASP A 101 -0.08 7.36 10.91
CA ASP A 101 -0.41 7.67 9.53
C ASP A 101 0.67 8.57 8.92
N LYS A 102 1.19 8.17 7.77
CA LYS A 102 2.21 8.89 7.02
C LYS A 102 1.90 8.76 5.54
N ASN A 103 1.83 9.87 4.85
CA ASN A 103 1.74 9.84 3.39
C ASN A 103 3.07 9.38 2.75
N SER A 104 3.06 9.13 1.44
CA SER A 104 4.22 8.62 0.69
C SER A 104 5.48 9.48 0.85
N THR A 105 5.35 10.79 0.88
CA THR A 105 6.48 11.73 1.08
C THR A 105 7.01 11.66 2.51
N MET A 106 6.15 11.58 3.50
CA MET A 106 6.54 11.44 4.91
C MET A 106 7.24 10.11 5.17
N LEU A 107 6.78 9.02 4.55
CA LEU A 107 7.44 7.71 4.61
C LEU A 107 8.86 7.79 4.04
N HIS A 108 9.01 8.34 2.84
CA HIS A 108 10.29 8.55 2.19
C HIS A 108 11.23 9.42 3.03
N SER A 109 10.76 10.58 3.52
CA SER A 109 11.54 11.48 4.35
C SER A 109 11.93 10.90 5.72
N SER A 110 11.23 9.88 6.20
CA SER A 110 11.58 9.16 7.43
C SER A 110 12.74 8.18 7.23
N CYS A 111 13.06 7.82 6.00
CA CYS A 111 14.21 6.98 5.67
C CYS A 111 15.48 7.84 5.65
N THR A 112 16.58 7.33 6.22
CA THR A 112 17.86 8.04 6.29
C THR A 112 18.85 7.59 5.22
N ILE A 113 18.57 6.47 4.55
CA ILE A 113 19.38 5.89 3.49
C ILE A 113 18.51 5.80 2.26
N HIS A 114 18.96 6.41 1.17
CA HIS A 114 18.27 6.41 -0.12
C HIS A 114 19.21 5.78 -1.15
N THR A 115 18.74 4.72 -1.79
CA THR A 115 19.54 3.98 -2.78
C THR A 115 18.76 3.83 -4.08
N SER A 116 19.49 3.67 -5.18
CA SER A 116 18.89 3.19 -6.42
C SER A 116 18.28 1.79 -6.20
N LEU A 117 17.26 1.46 -6.99
CA LEU A 117 16.64 0.15 -6.96
C LEU A 117 17.69 -0.94 -7.20
N GLN A 118 17.89 -1.79 -6.20
CA GLN A 118 18.79 -2.94 -6.28
C GLN A 118 18.06 -4.19 -5.78
N ALA A 119 18.21 -5.29 -6.49
CA ALA A 119 17.77 -6.58 -5.98
C ALA A 119 18.53 -6.89 -4.69
N GLY A 120 17.80 -7.18 -3.61
CA GLY A 120 18.40 -7.67 -2.37
C GLY A 120 18.12 -6.91 -1.08
N LEU A 121 17.48 -5.75 -1.11
CA LEU A 121 17.02 -5.06 0.10
C LEU A 121 15.56 -5.44 0.40
N TRP A 122 15.35 -6.67 0.75
CA TRP A 122 14.00 -7.16 1.06
C TRP A 122 13.34 -6.37 2.19
N GLY A 123 12.06 -6.04 2.00
CA GLY A 123 11.30 -5.27 2.97
C GLY A 123 11.57 -3.76 2.96
N SER A 124 12.31 -3.27 1.98
CA SER A 124 12.54 -1.83 1.79
C SER A 124 11.29 -1.12 1.32
N LEU A 125 11.17 0.15 1.70
CA LEU A 125 10.24 1.07 1.08
C LEU A 125 10.70 1.32 -0.37
N LEU A 126 9.80 1.12 -1.31
CA LEU A 126 9.96 1.55 -2.69
C LEU A 126 9.17 2.83 -2.88
N TRP A 127 9.81 3.89 -3.35
CA TRP A 127 9.21 5.22 -3.44
C TRP A 127 9.32 5.83 -4.83
N LYS A 128 8.28 6.51 -5.23
CA LYS A 128 8.26 7.54 -6.27
C LYS A 128 7.34 8.67 -5.80
N ASN A 129 7.42 9.83 -6.46
CA ASN A 129 6.55 10.94 -6.10
C ASN A 129 5.07 10.54 -6.13
N GLY A 130 4.41 10.68 -4.98
CA GLY A 130 2.99 10.38 -4.81
C GLY A 130 2.62 8.89 -4.66
N HIS A 131 3.62 7.97 -4.58
CA HIS A 131 3.32 6.54 -4.44
C HIS A 131 4.42 5.77 -3.71
N VAL A 132 4.01 4.69 -3.03
CA VAL A 132 4.92 3.78 -2.33
C VAL A 132 4.49 2.33 -2.52
N GLY A 133 5.47 1.43 -2.43
CA GLY A 133 5.29 -0.02 -2.38
C GLY A 133 6.29 -0.67 -1.44
N LEU A 134 6.16 -1.96 -1.24
CA LEU A 134 7.05 -2.77 -0.41
C LEU A 134 7.84 -3.73 -1.31
N ASP A 135 9.17 -3.70 -1.21
CA ASP A 135 10.03 -4.74 -1.76
C ASP A 135 9.79 -6.05 -0.98
N VAL A 136 9.36 -7.09 -1.68
CA VAL A 136 9.11 -8.41 -1.08
C VAL A 136 10.14 -9.46 -1.51
N GLY A 137 11.23 -8.99 -2.10
CA GLY A 137 12.36 -9.81 -2.54
C GLY A 137 12.23 -10.32 -3.98
N ASN A 138 13.34 -10.79 -4.52
CA ASN A 138 13.46 -11.32 -5.89
C ASN A 138 13.06 -10.33 -6.99
N GLY A 139 13.21 -9.03 -6.77
CA GLY A 139 12.77 -7.99 -7.69
C GLY A 139 11.26 -7.83 -7.79
N LEU A 140 10.52 -8.31 -6.79
CA LEU A 140 9.06 -8.20 -6.70
C LEU A 140 8.66 -7.12 -5.70
N ALA A 141 7.62 -6.37 -6.05
CA ALA A 141 6.98 -5.38 -5.19
C ALA A 141 5.52 -5.73 -4.97
N ILE A 142 5.02 -5.39 -3.78
CA ILE A 142 3.58 -5.35 -3.50
C ILE A 142 3.21 -3.92 -3.17
N ASP A 143 2.15 -3.41 -3.81
CA ASP A 143 1.55 -2.11 -3.52
C ASP A 143 0.02 -2.15 -3.57
N PHE A 144 -0.58 -1.09 -3.06
CA PHE A 144 -1.97 -0.74 -3.30
C PHE A 144 -1.97 0.39 -4.33
N ALA A 145 -2.51 0.13 -5.52
CA ALA A 145 -2.19 0.91 -6.71
C ALA A 145 -3.15 2.04 -7.02
N ALA A 146 -4.43 1.73 -7.15
CA ALA A 146 -5.50 2.67 -7.48
C ALA A 146 -6.86 2.02 -7.25
N GLU A 147 -7.92 2.82 -7.26
CA GLU A 147 -9.30 2.36 -7.20
C GLU A 147 -9.57 1.32 -8.29
N PHE A 148 -10.19 0.21 -7.93
CA PHE A 148 -10.50 -0.96 -8.78
C PHE A 148 -9.28 -1.78 -9.26
N VAL A 149 -8.06 -1.37 -8.98
CA VAL A 149 -6.83 -2.16 -9.21
C VAL A 149 -6.43 -2.89 -7.94
N ASP A 150 -6.66 -2.25 -6.80
CA ASP A 150 -6.42 -2.77 -5.45
C ASP A 150 -4.95 -3.20 -5.20
N CYS A 151 -4.76 -4.29 -4.44
CA CYS A 151 -3.46 -4.85 -4.13
C CYS A 151 -2.92 -5.65 -5.33
N ARG A 152 -1.69 -5.39 -5.70
CA ARG A 152 -1.00 -6.09 -6.78
C ARG A 152 0.43 -6.46 -6.40
N GLU A 153 0.95 -7.52 -7.05
CA GLU A 153 2.36 -7.88 -7.06
C GLU A 153 2.90 -7.75 -8.47
N TYR A 154 4.10 -7.22 -8.66
CA TYR A 154 4.73 -7.06 -9.95
C TYR A 154 6.26 -6.98 -9.83
N ARG A 155 6.96 -7.18 -10.95
CA ARG A 155 8.41 -6.98 -11.01
C ARG A 155 8.72 -5.49 -11.09
N PHE A 156 9.56 -5.00 -10.19
CA PHE A 156 10.07 -3.63 -10.25
C PHE A 156 11.50 -3.56 -10.81
N ILE A 157 12.18 -4.70 -10.88
CA ILE A 157 13.47 -4.87 -11.58
C ILE A 157 13.19 -5.74 -12.81
N ASP A 158 12.82 -5.10 -13.88
CA ASP A 158 12.65 -5.72 -15.18
C ASP A 158 13.24 -4.77 -16.24
N PRO A 159 14.27 -5.19 -17.00
CA PRO A 159 14.89 -4.34 -18.00
C PRO A 159 13.93 -3.93 -19.13
N ASP A 160 12.88 -4.71 -19.35
CA ASP A 160 11.89 -4.45 -20.40
C ASP A 160 10.65 -3.68 -19.91
N THR A 161 10.55 -3.44 -18.59
CA THR A 161 9.43 -2.70 -17.98
C THR A 161 9.93 -1.39 -17.38
N PRO A 162 9.24 -0.25 -17.63
CA PRO A 162 9.61 1.02 -17.02
C PRO A 162 9.65 0.89 -15.50
N THR A 163 10.74 1.29 -14.87
CA THR A 163 10.90 1.29 -13.42
C THR A 163 9.86 2.20 -12.78
N TRP A 164 8.95 1.64 -12.03
CA TRP A 164 7.87 2.40 -11.38
C TRP A 164 8.36 3.24 -10.20
N PHE A 165 9.40 2.77 -9.51
CA PHE A 165 9.96 3.44 -8.34
C PHE A 165 11.30 4.10 -8.67
N ALA A 166 11.58 5.21 -7.99
CA ALA A 166 12.82 5.97 -8.15
C ALA A 166 13.83 5.67 -7.05
N ASP A 167 13.40 5.15 -5.91
CA ASP A 167 14.22 4.96 -4.72
C ASP A 167 13.82 3.69 -3.96
N SER A 168 14.82 3.06 -3.32
CA SER A 168 14.66 1.97 -2.37
C SER A 168 15.34 2.37 -1.07
N SER A 169 14.59 2.33 0.03
CA SER A 169 15.07 2.85 1.31
C SER A 169 14.68 1.94 2.46
N PRO A 170 15.64 1.48 3.30
CA PRO A 170 15.32 0.74 4.50
C PRO A 170 14.58 1.65 5.48
N MET A 171 13.49 1.15 6.03
CA MET A 171 12.66 1.87 6.98
C MET A 171 13.27 1.79 8.39
N PRO A 172 13.51 2.91 9.08
CA PRO A 172 14.21 2.90 10.38
C PRO A 172 13.42 2.26 11.53
N TRP A 173 12.12 2.02 11.32
CA TRP A 173 11.26 1.33 12.29
C TRP A 173 11.07 -0.17 12.01
N VAL A 174 11.76 -0.71 11.00
CA VAL A 174 11.75 -2.13 10.66
C VAL A 174 13.09 -2.75 11.08
N ASP A 175 13.04 -3.90 11.76
CA ASP A 175 14.25 -4.64 12.14
C ASP A 175 14.67 -5.58 11.00
N TYR A 176 15.80 -5.25 10.40
CA TYR A 176 16.44 -6.03 9.32
C TYR A 176 17.42 -7.09 9.85
N LYS A 177 17.60 -7.23 11.17
CA LYS A 177 18.45 -8.24 11.76
C LYS A 177 17.90 -9.63 11.49
N GLY A 178 18.75 -10.53 11.01
CA GLY A 178 18.36 -11.89 10.61
C GLY A 178 17.87 -11.99 9.17
N SER A 179 17.92 -10.92 8.36
CA SER A 179 17.81 -11.05 6.91
C SER A 179 18.98 -11.90 6.43
N ILE A 180 18.66 -13.08 5.89
CA ILE A 180 19.66 -13.92 5.23
C ILE A 180 20.15 -13.11 4.03
N ALA A 181 21.41 -12.73 4.04
CA ALA A 181 22.05 -12.28 2.81
C ALA A 181 21.85 -13.39 1.78
N ALA A 182 21.20 -13.05 0.67
CA ALA A 182 20.98 -13.98 -0.43
C ALA A 182 22.32 -14.30 -1.11
#